data_6d34cc152f28f5b83b42a59855776d03
#
_entry.id   6d34cc152f28f5b83b42a59855776d03
#
_cell.length_a   1.000
_cell.length_b   1.000
_cell.length_c   1.000
_cell.angle_alpha   90.00
_cell.angle_beta   90.00
_cell.angle_gamma   90.00
#
_symmetry.space_group_name_H-M   'P 1'
#
loop_
_entity.id
_entity.type
_entity.pdbx_description
1 polymer ?
#
loop_
_entity_poly.entity_id
_entity_poly.type
_entity_poly.pdbx_seq_one_letter_code
_entity_poly.pdbx_strand_id
1 'polypeptide(L)'
;MAVIAPWTEPFLAYLIRQELPEDQNEARCIVRRSKAYKVHEGELYNKSITGVLQRCISEEEGRDLLAEIHAGLGGHHAAARALVGKAFRIGFYWPTARADAQDLVQRCVGCQLFANQSHMPPTVLKTIPIT
;
A
#
# COMPACT_ATOMS: atom_id res chain seq x y z
N MET A 1 6.91 14.74 -15.86
CA MET A 1 7.97 13.73 -15.84
C MET A 1 7.70 12.74 -14.71
N ALA A 2 7.61 11.47 -15.03
CA ALA A 2 7.30 10.48 -14.01
C ALA A 2 8.48 10.32 -13.07
N VAL A 3 8.21 10.40 -11.75
CA VAL A 3 9.23 10.14 -10.75
C VAL A 3 9.40 8.64 -10.65
N ILE A 4 10.62 8.16 -10.89
CA ILE A 4 10.90 6.73 -10.74
C ILE A 4 10.98 6.41 -9.27
N ALA A 5 10.14 5.49 -8.81
CA ALA A 5 10.15 5.05 -7.42
C ALA A 5 11.46 4.30 -7.13
N PRO A 6 12.21 4.70 -6.10
CA PRO A 6 13.52 4.08 -5.84
C PRO A 6 13.48 2.57 -5.66
N TRP A 7 12.42 2.04 -5.05
CA TRP A 7 12.30 0.61 -4.80
C TRP A 7 12.12 -0.20 -6.09
N THR A 8 11.68 0.44 -7.18
CA THR A 8 11.46 -0.25 -8.46
C THR A 8 12.74 -0.45 -9.24
N GLU A 9 13.78 0.32 -8.95
CA GLU A 9 15.01 0.32 -9.72
C GLU A 9 15.66 -1.06 -9.87
N PRO A 10 15.83 -1.86 -8.79
CA PRO A 10 16.42 -3.18 -8.92
C PRO A 10 15.59 -4.11 -9.81
N PHE A 11 14.27 -4.00 -9.77
CA PHE A 11 13.39 -4.81 -10.61
C PHE A 11 13.45 -4.39 -12.07
N LEU A 12 13.48 -3.09 -12.32
CA LEU A 12 13.63 -2.57 -13.67
C LEU A 12 14.97 -2.97 -14.27
N ALA A 13 16.03 -2.88 -13.48
CA ALA A 13 17.36 -3.27 -13.93
C ALA A 13 17.39 -4.74 -14.35
N TYR A 14 16.78 -5.61 -13.55
CA TYR A 14 16.74 -7.04 -13.87
C TYR A 14 15.83 -7.33 -15.05
N LEU A 15 14.63 -6.78 -15.07
CA LEU A 15 13.64 -7.12 -16.11
C LEU A 15 14.00 -6.52 -17.47
N ILE A 16 14.63 -5.36 -17.49
CA ILE A 16 14.99 -4.70 -18.75
C ILE A 16 16.40 -5.10 -19.20
N ARG A 17 17.39 -5.05 -18.29
CA ARG A 17 18.80 -5.24 -18.62
C ARG A 17 19.39 -6.54 -18.10
N GLN A 18 18.61 -7.31 -17.35
CA GLN A 18 19.07 -8.56 -16.73
C GLN A 18 20.26 -8.34 -15.79
N GLU A 19 20.28 -7.17 -15.14
CA GLU A 19 21.28 -6.83 -14.15
C GLU A 19 20.79 -7.16 -12.76
N LEU A 20 21.65 -7.82 -11.97
CA LEU A 20 21.33 -8.17 -10.59
C LEU A 20 22.33 -7.54 -9.63
N PRO A 21 21.94 -7.29 -8.37
CA PRO A 21 22.89 -6.81 -7.37
C PRO A 21 23.99 -7.83 -7.10
N GLU A 22 25.11 -7.36 -6.58
CA GLU A 22 26.25 -8.22 -6.28
C GLU A 22 25.96 -9.20 -5.15
N ASP A 23 25.14 -8.78 -4.18
CA ASP A 23 24.76 -9.65 -3.07
C ASP A 23 23.84 -10.77 -3.59
N GLN A 24 24.26 -12.01 -3.35
CA GLN A 24 23.52 -13.17 -3.82
C GLN A 24 22.12 -13.26 -3.20
N ASN A 25 21.99 -12.88 -1.94
CA ASN A 25 20.69 -12.93 -1.28
C ASN A 25 19.73 -11.91 -1.87
N GLU A 26 20.21 -10.71 -2.14
CA GLU A 26 19.40 -9.69 -2.81
C GLU A 26 19.02 -10.12 -4.23
N ALA A 27 19.98 -10.68 -4.95
CA ALA A 27 19.74 -11.15 -6.31
C ALA A 27 18.65 -12.20 -6.35
N ARG A 28 18.67 -13.16 -5.42
CA ARG A 28 17.63 -14.18 -5.33
C ARG A 28 16.27 -13.60 -5.02
N CYS A 29 16.22 -12.61 -4.12
CA CYS A 29 14.98 -11.92 -3.80
C CYS A 29 14.42 -11.20 -5.01
N ILE A 30 15.27 -10.51 -5.76
CA ILE A 30 14.85 -9.78 -6.96
C ILE A 30 14.28 -10.74 -8.00
N VAL A 31 15.00 -11.84 -8.29
CA VAL A 31 14.52 -12.83 -9.25
C VAL A 31 13.17 -13.41 -8.84
N ARG A 32 13.04 -13.79 -7.57
CA ARG A 32 11.80 -14.39 -7.07
C ARG A 32 10.63 -13.40 -7.11
N ARG A 33 10.85 -12.19 -6.63
CA ARG A 33 9.79 -11.17 -6.59
C ARG A 33 9.45 -10.60 -7.95
N SER A 34 10.41 -10.62 -8.89
CA SER A 34 10.18 -10.07 -10.22
C SER A 34 9.06 -10.78 -10.98
N LYS A 35 8.74 -11.99 -10.58
CA LYS A 35 7.64 -12.75 -11.20
C LYS A 35 6.29 -12.07 -11.00
N ALA A 36 6.16 -11.25 -9.95
CA ALA A 36 4.93 -10.52 -9.68
C ALA A 36 4.83 -9.21 -10.46
N TYR A 37 5.89 -8.83 -11.16
CA TYR A 37 5.95 -7.54 -11.83
C TYR A 37 6.06 -7.69 -13.34
N LYS A 38 5.65 -6.64 -14.05
CA LYS A 38 5.74 -6.56 -15.50
C LYS A 38 6.21 -5.15 -15.87
N VAL A 39 7.06 -5.07 -16.90
CA VAL A 39 7.51 -3.77 -17.42
C VAL A 39 6.67 -3.44 -18.64
N HIS A 40 6.16 -2.21 -18.68
CA HIS A 40 5.43 -1.69 -19.81
C HIS A 40 5.87 -0.25 -20.04
N GLU A 41 6.40 0.04 -21.22
CA GLU A 41 6.89 1.37 -21.59
C GLU A 41 7.89 1.94 -20.57
N GLY A 42 8.78 1.09 -20.07
CA GLY A 42 9.81 1.50 -19.11
C GLY A 42 9.33 1.67 -17.68
N GLU A 43 8.06 1.42 -17.41
CA GLU A 43 7.48 1.52 -16.07
C GLU A 43 7.16 0.14 -15.51
N LEU A 44 7.28 0.03 -14.19
CA LEU A 44 7.01 -1.23 -13.50
C LEU A 44 5.55 -1.28 -13.06
N TYR A 45 4.93 -2.43 -13.30
CA TYR A 45 3.56 -2.72 -12.89
C TYR A 45 3.52 -3.99 -12.07
N ASN A 46 2.67 -4.02 -11.06
CA ASN A 46 2.41 -5.20 -10.26
C ASN A 46 1.24 -5.98 -10.86
N LYS A 47 1.42 -7.29 -11.05
CA LYS A 47 0.34 -8.15 -11.51
C LYS A 47 -0.51 -8.54 -10.31
N SER A 48 -1.74 -8.05 -10.24
CA SER A 48 -2.64 -8.41 -9.16
C SER A 48 -3.21 -9.81 -9.38
N ILE A 49 -3.80 -10.37 -8.32
CA ILE A 49 -4.43 -11.69 -8.37
C ILE A 49 -5.55 -11.71 -9.41
N THR A 50 -6.24 -10.59 -9.58
CA THR A 50 -7.34 -10.48 -10.55
C THR A 50 -6.87 -10.29 -11.99
N GLY A 51 -5.57 -10.15 -12.20
CA GLY A 51 -5.01 -9.93 -13.53
C GLY A 51 -4.88 -8.48 -13.93
N VAL A 52 -5.42 -7.56 -13.13
CA VAL A 52 -5.29 -6.13 -13.39
C VAL A 52 -3.89 -5.67 -13.03
N LEU A 53 -3.28 -4.88 -13.90
CA LEU A 53 -1.96 -4.32 -13.64
C LEU A 53 -2.10 -3.07 -12.78
N GLN A 54 -1.26 -2.99 -11.75
CA GLN A 54 -1.21 -1.85 -10.84
C GLN A 54 0.11 -1.12 -11.04
N ARG A 55 0.03 0.18 -11.23
CA ARG A 55 1.23 0.99 -11.42
C ARG A 55 2.02 1.07 -10.12
N CYS A 56 3.30 0.79 -10.20
CA CYS A 56 4.19 0.86 -9.04
C CYS A 56 4.60 2.31 -8.80
N ILE A 57 4.26 2.83 -7.62
CA ILE A 57 4.56 4.20 -7.23
C ILE A 57 5.55 4.21 -6.06
N SER A 58 6.11 5.38 -5.77
CA SER A 58 7.02 5.51 -4.64
C SER A 58 6.26 5.40 -3.32
N GLU A 59 6.98 5.08 -2.26
CA GLU A 59 6.38 5.02 -0.92
C GLU A 59 5.81 6.37 -0.52
N GLU A 60 6.49 7.46 -0.88
CA GLU A 60 6.02 8.80 -0.59
C GLU A 60 4.71 9.10 -1.31
N GLU A 61 4.64 8.79 -2.61
CA GLU A 61 3.39 8.94 -3.36
C GLU A 61 2.28 8.08 -2.77
N GLY A 62 2.64 6.87 -2.32
CA GLY A 62 1.68 5.96 -1.71
C GLY A 62 1.09 6.53 -0.41
N ARG A 63 1.93 7.11 0.43
CA ARG A 63 1.46 7.73 1.66
C ARG A 63 0.54 8.91 1.38
N ASP A 64 0.86 9.72 0.37
CA ASP A 64 0.00 10.83 -0.04
C ASP A 64 -1.35 10.32 -0.54
N LEU A 65 -1.33 9.25 -1.33
CA LEU A 65 -2.55 8.63 -1.84
C LEU A 65 -3.42 8.11 -0.70
N LEU A 66 -2.83 7.43 0.27
CA LEU A 66 -3.57 6.93 1.43
C LEU A 66 -4.20 8.07 2.23
N ALA A 67 -3.48 9.17 2.40
CA ALA A 67 -4.00 10.32 3.11
C ALA A 67 -5.21 10.92 2.38
N GLU A 68 -5.15 11.00 1.07
CA GLU A 68 -6.27 11.48 0.26
C GLU A 68 -7.49 10.56 0.37
N ILE A 69 -7.28 9.26 0.28
CA ILE A 69 -8.36 8.29 0.41
C ILE A 69 -8.98 8.37 1.79
N HIS A 70 -8.15 8.44 2.83
CA HIS A 70 -8.62 8.52 4.20
C HIS A 70 -9.46 9.77 4.44
N ALA A 71 -9.00 10.91 3.94
CA ALA A 71 -9.72 12.17 4.08
C ALA A 71 -11.02 12.17 3.25
N GLY A 72 -11.01 11.48 2.12
CA GLY A 72 -12.14 11.46 1.19
C GLY A 72 -13.25 10.49 1.54
N LEU A 73 -13.11 9.72 2.63
CA LEU A 73 -14.12 8.73 3.01
C LEU A 73 -15.28 9.32 3.83
N GLY A 74 -15.49 10.65 3.74
CA GLY A 74 -16.68 11.28 4.29
C GLY A 74 -16.82 11.18 5.80
N GLY A 75 -15.72 11.23 6.53
CA GLY A 75 -15.75 11.11 7.98
C GLY A 75 -15.73 9.67 8.47
N HIS A 76 -15.83 8.71 7.58
CA HIS A 76 -15.68 7.30 7.94
C HIS A 76 -14.20 6.93 7.90
N HIS A 77 -13.65 6.67 9.07
CA HIS A 77 -12.25 6.29 9.20
C HIS A 77 -12.12 4.79 9.01
N ALA A 78 -11.73 4.39 7.81
CA ALA A 78 -11.61 2.99 7.47
C ALA A 78 -10.39 2.37 8.13
N ALA A 79 -10.45 1.07 8.33
CA ALA A 79 -9.29 0.30 8.79
C ALA A 79 -8.19 0.34 7.72
N ALA A 80 -6.95 0.09 8.16
CA ALA A 80 -5.80 0.10 7.27
C ALA A 80 -6.00 -0.81 6.04
N ARG A 81 -6.57 -1.99 6.26
CA ARG A 81 -6.84 -2.93 5.17
C ARG A 81 -7.75 -2.34 4.10
N ALA A 82 -8.79 -1.61 4.52
CA ALA A 82 -9.72 -0.99 3.57
C ALA A 82 -9.06 0.11 2.76
N LEU A 83 -8.18 0.89 3.40
CA LEU A 83 -7.43 1.94 2.71
C LEU A 83 -6.53 1.35 1.64
N VAL A 84 -5.77 0.32 1.99
CA VAL A 84 -4.87 -0.36 1.06
C VAL A 84 -5.67 -0.98 -0.09
N GLY A 85 -6.78 -1.66 0.24
CA GLY A 85 -7.64 -2.26 -0.77
C GLY A 85 -8.16 -1.24 -1.76
N LYS A 86 -8.51 -0.05 -1.29
CA LYS A 86 -8.99 1.01 -2.17
C LYS A 86 -7.88 1.52 -3.08
N ALA A 87 -6.67 1.74 -2.52
CA ALA A 87 -5.52 2.18 -3.31
C ALA A 87 -5.19 1.18 -4.41
N PHE A 88 -5.22 -0.11 -4.09
CA PHE A 88 -4.92 -1.16 -5.07
C PHE A 88 -6.00 -1.26 -6.14
N ARG A 89 -7.27 -1.06 -5.79
CA ARG A 89 -8.36 -1.06 -6.77
C ARG A 89 -8.32 0.14 -7.70
N ILE A 90 -7.82 1.28 -7.21
CA ILE A 90 -7.61 2.45 -8.07
C ILE A 90 -6.53 2.15 -9.11
N GLY A 91 -5.60 1.26 -8.78
CA GLY A 91 -4.58 0.82 -9.72
C GLY A 91 -3.16 1.21 -9.35
N PHE A 92 -2.90 1.43 -8.07
CA PHE A 92 -1.56 1.75 -7.58
C PHE A 92 -1.03 0.68 -6.65
N TYR A 93 0.29 0.53 -6.61
CA TYR A 93 0.95 -0.46 -5.77
C TYR A 93 2.30 0.06 -5.27
N TRP A 94 2.61 -0.23 -4.03
CA TRP A 94 3.95 -0.06 -3.45
C TRP A 94 4.09 -1.05 -2.30
N PRO A 95 5.34 -1.52 -2.01
CA PRO A 95 5.51 -2.66 -1.10
C PRO A 95 5.13 -2.38 0.36
N THR A 96 5.27 -1.14 0.82
CA THR A 96 5.00 -0.78 2.21
C THR A 96 3.59 -0.27 2.45
N ALA A 97 2.67 -0.51 1.51
CA ALA A 97 1.32 0.02 1.57
C ALA A 97 0.60 -0.32 2.87
N ARG A 98 0.69 -1.57 3.32
CA ARG A 98 0.02 -2.00 4.54
C ARG A 98 0.59 -1.32 5.77
N ALA A 99 1.92 -1.26 5.87
CA ALA A 99 2.58 -0.59 6.98
C ALA A 99 2.26 0.90 7.01
N ASP A 100 2.27 1.53 5.85
CA ASP A 100 1.97 2.96 5.72
C ASP A 100 0.53 3.25 6.11
N ALA A 101 -0.42 2.42 5.68
CA ALA A 101 -1.82 2.57 6.03
C ALA A 101 -2.04 2.38 7.52
N GLN A 102 -1.39 1.39 8.10
CA GLN A 102 -1.49 1.12 9.53
C GLN A 102 -0.96 2.30 10.36
N ASP A 103 0.17 2.85 9.93
CA ASP A 103 0.75 4.02 10.58
C ASP A 103 -0.21 5.22 10.53
N LEU A 104 -0.81 5.45 9.37
CA LEU A 104 -1.77 6.53 9.19
C LEU A 104 -2.98 6.37 10.14
N VAL A 105 -3.54 5.17 10.20
CA VAL A 105 -4.67 4.87 11.06
C VAL A 105 -4.31 5.05 12.53
N GLN A 106 -3.12 4.60 12.93
CA GLN A 106 -2.68 4.72 14.31
C GLN A 106 -2.47 6.17 14.74
N ARG A 107 -2.06 7.03 13.82
CA ARG A 107 -1.86 8.46 14.11
C ARG A 107 -3.16 9.24 14.09
N CYS A 108 -4.19 8.72 13.46
CA CYS A 108 -5.46 9.42 13.34
C CYS A 108 -6.27 9.26 14.63
N VAL A 109 -6.55 10.36 15.30
CA VAL A 109 -7.32 10.33 16.55
C VAL A 109 -8.71 9.76 16.33
N GLY A 110 -9.36 10.14 15.23
CA GLY A 110 -10.69 9.63 14.90
C GLY A 110 -10.70 8.14 14.70
N CYS A 111 -9.70 7.60 14.00
CA CYS A 111 -9.58 6.16 13.78
C CYS A 111 -9.33 5.42 15.08
N GLN A 112 -8.53 5.97 15.99
CA GLN A 112 -8.24 5.33 17.26
C GLN A 112 -9.48 5.28 18.15
N LEU A 113 -10.26 6.35 18.18
CA LEU A 113 -11.51 6.36 18.92
C LEU A 113 -12.49 5.34 18.38
N PHE A 114 -12.60 5.24 17.06
CA PHE A 114 -13.48 4.25 16.43
C PHE A 114 -13.03 2.82 16.72
N ALA A 115 -11.74 2.54 16.65
CA ALA A 115 -11.20 1.22 16.93
C ALA A 115 -11.44 0.83 18.38
N ASN A 116 -11.25 1.76 19.32
CA ASN A 116 -11.51 1.49 20.73
C ASN A 116 -12.96 1.14 20.97
N GLN A 117 -13.89 1.84 20.34
CA GLN A 117 -15.32 1.50 20.43
C GLN A 117 -15.62 0.12 19.86
N SER A 118 -14.99 -0.21 18.74
CA SER A 118 -15.18 -1.51 18.09
C SER A 118 -14.70 -2.67 18.95
N HIS A 119 -13.70 -2.44 19.79
CA HIS A 119 -13.12 -3.48 20.64
C HIS A 119 -13.78 -3.57 22.00
N MET A 120 -14.70 -2.68 22.32
CA MET A 120 -15.41 -2.73 23.60
C MET A 120 -16.43 -3.85 23.60
N PRO A 121 -16.65 -4.53 24.75
CA PRO A 121 -17.70 -5.53 24.85
C PRO A 121 -19.08 -4.91 24.55
N PRO A 122 -20.00 -5.67 23.95
CA PRO A 122 -21.32 -5.13 23.62
C PRO A 122 -22.07 -4.56 24.80
N THR A 123 -21.91 -5.13 25.98
CA THR A 123 -22.55 -4.63 27.20
C THR A 123 -22.08 -3.23 27.57
N VAL A 124 -20.80 -2.95 27.36
CA VAL A 124 -20.24 -1.61 27.62
C VAL A 124 -20.77 -0.63 26.59
N LEU A 125 -20.83 -1.04 25.33
CA LEU A 125 -21.33 -0.17 24.26
C LEU A 125 -22.80 0.19 24.45
N LYS A 126 -23.59 -0.70 25.05
CA LYS A 126 -25.00 -0.45 25.30
C LYS A 126 -25.22 0.53 26.44
N THR A 127 -24.33 0.57 27.43
CA THR A 127 -24.45 1.43 28.60
C THR A 127 -23.83 2.79 28.43
N ILE A 128 -22.92 2.95 27.49
CA ILE A 128 -22.26 4.20 27.22
C ILE A 128 -22.92 4.88 26.04
N PRO A 129 -23.47 6.09 26.21
CA PRO A 129 -24.04 6.82 25.09
C PRO A 129 -22.96 7.14 24.08
N ILE A 130 -23.12 6.66 22.88
CA ILE A 130 -22.19 6.92 21.78
C ILE A 130 -22.74 8.08 20.99
N THR A 131 -22.13 9.21 21.11
CA THR A 131 -22.49 10.40 20.35
C THR A 131 -21.45 10.73 19.32
#